data_7216ad3e59b974d0ef1e0c1706bd6b43
#
_entry.id   7216ad3e59b974d0ef1e0c1706bd6b43
#
_cell.length_a   1.000
_cell.length_b   1.000
_cell.length_c   1.000
_cell.angle_alpha   90.00
_cell.angle_beta   90.00
_cell.angle_gamma   90.00
#
_symmetry.space_group_name_H-M   'P 1'
#
loop_
_entity.id
_entity.type
_entity.pdbx_description
1 polymer ?
#
loop_
_entity_poly.entity_id
_entity_poly.type
_entity_poly.pdbx_seq_one_letter_code
_entity_poly.pdbx_strand_id
1 'polypeptide(L)'
;MQWLTLKRLLRGERGMQKADLYGQIAAIHKAQAVIEFDLEGHVLMANQNFLDTMGYELDEVLGQHHRMFVVPEERESAGYLAFWEKLGQGAHDTGRYRRMRKDGSDVWLQASYNPIFDKHGRAFKVVKYATDITEQQQRQADTEGQLEAISKVQAIIEFELDGTIIRANDLFLKAVGYSEAEIRGRHHSMFVLPEEARSAAYAEFWRKLRSGEHDIGQYLRIGKNGRHVWIEASYNPIFDAEGRPFKVVKFATDITRRFTAAQTLRVAVQGLTENAERAGQANTLAQDACRVAEEGGKTVRDVVRTMGAITDSSKRISEIIGVMDGIAFQTNILALNAAVEAARAGSHGKGFAVVAAEVRSLAQNSAAAAKEIKGLITTSVEQIESGAGQVQSAGVTMEDIVASSRRVTEIMGEVVEVSLAQSGKLGEVTEDITQMTAEAAAALQAAHQSHQAAPVLRPAVKPVAPSVRARAAANTPMPAKPVLEYVRY
;
A
#
# COMPACT_ATOMS: atom_id res chain seq x y z
N MET A 1 98.77 5.38 -11.76
CA MET A 1 97.79 5.96 -10.78
C MET A 1 96.33 5.81 -11.23
N GLN A 2 95.97 5.85 -12.50
CA GLN A 2 94.59 5.81 -13.00
C GLN A 2 93.87 4.45 -12.72
N TRP A 3 94.56 3.34 -12.66
CA TRP A 3 94.00 2.02 -12.46
C TRP A 3 93.49 1.75 -11.01
N LEU A 4 94.13 2.37 -10.04
CA LEU A 4 93.73 2.29 -8.63
C LEU A 4 92.51 3.13 -8.32
N THR A 5 92.36 4.26 -9.02
CA THR A 5 91.19 5.15 -8.91
C THR A 5 89.94 4.51 -9.52
N LEU A 6 90.08 3.85 -10.66
CA LEU A 6 88.94 3.13 -11.34
C LEU A 6 88.45 1.93 -10.52
N LYS A 7 89.37 1.15 -9.88
CA LYS A 7 89.01 0.06 -8.95
C LYS A 7 88.30 0.57 -7.68
N ARG A 8 88.64 1.78 -7.21
CA ARG A 8 88.03 2.38 -6.01
C ARG A 8 86.63 2.91 -6.34
N LEU A 9 86.43 3.53 -7.54
CA LEU A 9 85.09 3.95 -8.05
C LEU A 9 84.21 2.77 -8.26
N LEU A 10 84.62 1.69 -8.97
CA LEU A 10 83.82 0.49 -9.19
C LEU A 10 83.49 -0.30 -7.87
N ARG A 11 84.38 -0.23 -6.82
CA ARG A 11 84.04 -0.72 -5.47
C ARG A 11 83.03 0.15 -4.75
N GLY A 12 83.08 1.45 -4.94
CA GLY A 12 82.11 2.40 -4.34
C GLY A 12 80.72 2.22 -4.98
N GLU A 13 80.64 2.10 -6.31
CA GLU A 13 79.38 1.84 -7.02
C GLU A 13 78.77 0.48 -6.63
N ARG A 14 79.57 -0.57 -6.53
CA ARG A 14 79.07 -1.90 -6.10
C ARG A 14 78.63 -1.87 -4.60
N GLY A 15 79.25 -1.07 -3.78
CA GLY A 15 78.84 -0.87 -2.39
C GLY A 15 77.52 -0.11 -2.31
N MET A 16 77.33 0.95 -3.08
CA MET A 16 76.10 1.68 -3.17
C MET A 16 74.94 0.86 -3.71
N GLN A 17 75.18 0.05 -4.79
CA GLN A 17 74.18 -0.85 -5.35
C GLN A 17 73.73 -1.93 -4.33
N LYS A 18 74.68 -2.47 -3.51
CA LYS A 18 74.29 -3.41 -2.44
C LYS A 18 73.51 -2.72 -1.31
N ALA A 19 73.89 -1.52 -0.89
CA ALA A 19 73.20 -0.78 0.14
C ALA A 19 71.76 -0.41 -0.29
N ASP A 20 71.60 -0.02 -1.54
CA ASP A 20 70.25 0.25 -2.15
C ASP A 20 69.40 -1.01 -2.17
N LEU A 21 69.93 -2.14 -2.65
CA LEU A 21 69.19 -3.41 -2.67
C LEU A 21 68.75 -3.85 -1.26
N TYR A 22 69.65 -3.76 -0.29
CA TYR A 22 69.30 -4.07 1.12
C TYR A 22 68.25 -3.10 1.68
N GLY A 23 68.32 -1.81 1.30
CA GLY A 23 67.35 -0.80 1.68
C GLY A 23 65.95 -1.10 1.11
N GLN A 24 65.90 -1.48 -0.16
CA GLN A 24 64.64 -1.88 -0.80
C GLN A 24 64.02 -3.13 -0.15
N ILE A 25 64.80 -4.17 0.09
CA ILE A 25 64.34 -5.39 0.77
C ILE A 25 63.83 -5.04 2.18
N ALA A 26 64.58 -4.24 2.96
CA ALA A 26 64.16 -3.82 4.30
C ALA A 26 62.84 -3.00 4.25
N ALA A 27 62.64 -2.14 3.24
CA ALA A 27 61.40 -1.40 3.07
C ALA A 27 60.23 -2.31 2.77
N ILE A 28 60.41 -3.33 1.92
CA ILE A 28 59.36 -4.34 1.62
C ILE A 28 59.02 -5.12 2.90
N HIS A 29 60.04 -5.61 3.63
CA HIS A 29 59.83 -6.36 4.88
C HIS A 29 59.13 -5.55 5.97
N LYS A 30 59.28 -4.22 5.96
CA LYS A 30 58.58 -3.32 6.88
C LYS A 30 57.12 -3.10 6.50
N ALA A 31 56.82 -3.14 5.18
CA ALA A 31 55.47 -2.79 4.66
C ALA A 31 54.56 -3.99 4.43
N GLN A 32 55.14 -5.19 4.18
CA GLN A 32 54.37 -6.38 3.78
C GLN A 32 54.67 -7.59 4.66
N ALA A 33 53.70 -8.51 4.76
CA ALA A 33 53.93 -9.86 5.28
C ALA A 33 54.74 -10.63 4.26
N VAL A 34 55.94 -11.14 4.69
CA VAL A 34 56.87 -11.85 3.82
C VAL A 34 57.20 -13.20 4.46
N ILE A 35 57.17 -14.26 3.64
CA ILE A 35 57.57 -15.59 4.00
C ILE A 35 58.27 -16.25 2.81
N GLU A 36 59.36 -17.01 3.11
CA GLU A 36 60.16 -17.71 2.10
C GLU A 36 60.03 -19.22 2.31
N PHE A 37 60.02 -19.95 1.18
CA PHE A 37 59.93 -21.40 1.14
C PHE A 37 61.01 -22.01 0.28
N ASP A 38 61.40 -23.25 0.54
CA ASP A 38 62.06 -24.06 -0.44
C ASP A 38 61.12 -24.43 -1.60
N LEU A 39 61.56 -25.15 -2.60
CA LEU A 39 60.74 -25.52 -3.75
C LEU A 39 59.72 -26.61 -3.40
N GLU A 40 59.92 -27.32 -2.33
CA GLU A 40 59.00 -28.32 -1.76
C GLU A 40 57.93 -27.70 -0.87
N GLY A 41 58.05 -26.40 -0.51
CA GLY A 41 57.07 -25.65 0.25
C GLY A 41 57.34 -25.61 1.75
N HIS A 42 58.55 -25.93 2.24
CA HIS A 42 58.93 -25.78 3.63
C HIS A 42 59.40 -24.35 3.89
N VAL A 43 59.02 -23.82 5.02
CA VAL A 43 59.30 -22.44 5.44
C VAL A 43 60.81 -22.28 5.78
N LEU A 44 61.44 -21.36 5.06
CA LEU A 44 62.85 -20.98 5.26
C LEU A 44 62.96 -19.71 6.13
N MET A 45 62.03 -18.77 6.03
CA MET A 45 62.02 -17.51 6.75
C MET A 45 60.60 -16.93 6.77
N ALA A 46 60.25 -16.26 7.84
CA ALA A 46 59.07 -15.40 7.90
C ALA A 46 59.40 -14.08 8.63
N ASN A 47 58.85 -12.97 8.16
CA ASN A 47 59.03 -11.70 8.89
C ASN A 47 57.93 -11.51 9.94
N GLN A 48 58.09 -10.53 10.82
CA GLN A 48 57.17 -10.28 11.93
C GLN A 48 55.75 -9.96 11.39
N ASN A 49 55.61 -9.19 10.32
CA ASN A 49 54.30 -8.89 9.75
C ASN A 49 53.53 -10.17 9.32
N PHE A 50 54.24 -11.18 8.79
CA PHE A 50 53.58 -12.46 8.45
C PHE A 50 53.19 -13.24 9.70
N LEU A 51 54.10 -13.28 10.71
CA LEU A 51 53.86 -13.96 11.97
C LEU A 51 52.66 -13.34 12.72
N ASP A 52 52.63 -12.02 12.83
CA ASP A 52 51.50 -11.27 13.43
C ASP A 52 50.19 -11.53 12.67
N THR A 53 50.20 -11.53 11.34
CA THR A 53 49.02 -11.77 10.52
C THR A 53 48.48 -13.18 10.71
N MET A 54 49.36 -14.18 10.85
CA MET A 54 48.98 -15.60 10.94
C MET A 54 48.83 -16.10 12.37
N GLY A 55 49.32 -15.33 13.38
CA GLY A 55 49.24 -15.66 14.81
C GLY A 55 50.26 -16.73 15.25
N TYR A 56 51.37 -16.87 14.56
CA TYR A 56 52.43 -17.83 14.86
C TYR A 56 53.70 -17.14 15.34
N GLU A 57 54.51 -17.87 16.13
CA GLU A 57 55.88 -17.52 16.41
C GLU A 57 56.83 -18.14 15.36
N LEU A 58 58.02 -17.60 15.19
CA LEU A 58 58.93 -18.01 14.11
C LEU A 58 59.35 -19.48 14.24
N ASP A 59 59.67 -19.95 15.44
CA ASP A 59 60.06 -21.31 15.74
C ASP A 59 58.97 -22.37 15.47
N GLU A 60 57.69 -21.94 15.47
CA GLU A 60 56.56 -22.80 15.18
C GLU A 60 56.37 -23.02 13.65
N VAL A 61 56.85 -22.11 12.81
CA VAL A 61 56.68 -22.18 11.36
C VAL A 61 57.92 -22.60 10.60
N LEU A 62 59.11 -22.39 11.15
CA LEU A 62 60.40 -22.76 10.51
C LEU A 62 60.46 -24.25 10.20
N GLY A 63 60.79 -24.59 8.95
CA GLY A 63 60.82 -25.97 8.45
C GLY A 63 59.48 -26.66 8.30
N GLN A 64 58.39 -26.02 8.73
CA GLN A 64 57.04 -26.56 8.48
C GLN A 64 56.62 -26.34 7.06
N HIS A 65 55.76 -27.23 6.54
CA HIS A 65 55.29 -27.11 5.17
C HIS A 65 54.14 -26.09 5.07
N HIS A 66 54.10 -25.28 4.02
CA HIS A 66 53.08 -24.26 3.70
C HIS A 66 51.63 -24.74 3.91
N ARG A 67 51.36 -26.06 3.76
CA ARG A 67 50.01 -26.65 3.96
C ARG A 67 49.42 -26.34 5.34
N MET A 68 50.24 -26.01 6.34
CA MET A 68 49.78 -25.66 7.69
C MET A 68 48.86 -24.41 7.67
N PHE A 69 49.06 -23.49 6.73
CA PHE A 69 48.29 -22.28 6.56
C PHE A 69 47.09 -22.46 5.63
N VAL A 70 46.92 -23.64 5.01
CA VAL A 70 45.87 -23.92 4.02
C VAL A 70 44.69 -24.59 4.74
N VAL A 71 43.46 -24.24 4.34
CA VAL A 71 42.27 -24.89 4.87
C VAL A 71 42.28 -26.38 4.56
N PRO A 72 41.80 -27.24 5.48
CA PRO A 72 41.97 -28.71 5.36
C PRO A 72 41.51 -29.28 4.00
N GLU A 73 40.43 -28.75 3.45
CA GLU A 73 39.81 -29.20 2.21
C GLU A 73 40.68 -28.98 0.95
N GLU A 74 41.61 -28.00 1.03
CA GLU A 74 42.47 -27.65 -0.10
C GLU A 74 43.85 -28.34 -0.02
N ARG A 75 44.29 -28.83 1.15
CA ARG A 75 45.68 -29.30 1.42
C ARG A 75 46.16 -30.40 0.47
N GLU A 76 45.24 -31.27 0.07
CA GLU A 76 45.54 -32.43 -0.78
C GLU A 76 44.85 -32.31 -2.19
N SER A 77 44.32 -31.15 -2.51
CA SER A 77 43.69 -30.95 -3.79
C SER A 77 44.68 -31.01 -4.96
N ALA A 78 44.26 -31.51 -6.09
CA ALA A 78 45.07 -31.49 -7.30
C ALA A 78 45.56 -30.09 -7.67
N GLY A 79 44.73 -29.06 -7.36
CA GLY A 79 45.08 -27.65 -7.57
C GLY A 79 46.23 -27.19 -6.68
N TYR A 80 46.29 -27.63 -5.42
CA TYR A 80 47.37 -27.31 -4.50
C TYR A 80 48.69 -27.98 -4.85
N LEU A 81 48.67 -29.23 -5.32
CA LEU A 81 49.85 -29.93 -5.82
C LEU A 81 50.37 -29.26 -7.11
N ALA A 82 49.53 -28.97 -8.06
CA ALA A 82 49.90 -28.26 -9.29
C ALA A 82 50.43 -26.84 -9.03
N PHE A 83 49.97 -26.17 -7.97
CA PHE A 83 50.46 -24.86 -7.54
C PHE A 83 51.95 -24.91 -7.18
N TRP A 84 52.41 -25.88 -6.36
CA TRP A 84 53.82 -26.02 -6.00
C TRP A 84 54.68 -26.50 -7.14
N GLU A 85 54.18 -27.40 -8.00
CA GLU A 85 54.87 -27.82 -9.20
C GLU A 85 55.12 -26.62 -10.14
N LYS A 86 54.13 -25.79 -10.37
CA LYS A 86 54.23 -24.55 -11.16
C LYS A 86 55.29 -23.59 -10.60
N LEU A 87 55.36 -23.39 -9.29
CA LEU A 87 56.38 -22.56 -8.63
C LEU A 87 57.76 -23.15 -8.76
N GLY A 88 57.93 -24.49 -8.64
CA GLY A 88 59.17 -25.19 -8.81
C GLY A 88 59.71 -25.09 -10.26
N GLN A 89 58.83 -24.99 -11.24
CA GLN A 89 59.17 -24.73 -12.65
C GLN A 89 59.54 -23.26 -12.91
N GLY A 90 59.50 -22.39 -11.89
CA GLY A 90 59.89 -21.00 -11.99
C GLY A 90 58.74 -20.03 -12.43
N ALA A 91 57.50 -20.51 -12.52
CA ALA A 91 56.38 -19.63 -12.77
C ALA A 91 55.87 -19.00 -11.48
N HIS A 92 55.57 -17.71 -11.51
CA HIS A 92 54.96 -17.00 -10.38
C HIS A 92 53.44 -17.24 -10.28
N ASP A 93 52.88 -17.00 -9.10
CA ASP A 93 51.42 -17.05 -8.90
C ASP A 93 50.96 -15.85 -8.09
N THR A 94 49.79 -15.27 -8.46
CA THR A 94 49.23 -14.10 -7.79
C THR A 94 47.74 -14.25 -7.68
N GLY A 95 47.17 -14.00 -6.50
CA GLY A 95 45.76 -14.14 -6.27
C GLY A 95 45.29 -13.74 -4.89
N ARG A 96 44.02 -13.99 -4.64
CA ARG A 96 43.41 -13.91 -3.32
C ARG A 96 43.30 -15.33 -2.79
N TYR A 97 43.81 -15.52 -1.56
CA TYR A 97 43.91 -16.85 -0.94
C TYR A 97 43.25 -16.81 0.43
N ARG A 98 42.32 -17.74 0.68
CA ARG A 98 41.85 -18.03 2.03
C ARG A 98 42.88 -18.88 2.74
N ARG A 99 43.30 -18.45 3.90
CA ARG A 99 44.28 -19.18 4.75
C ARG A 99 43.74 -19.28 6.16
N MET A 100 44.29 -20.15 6.94
CA MET A 100 43.91 -20.43 8.33
C MET A 100 45.02 -19.95 9.29
N ARG A 101 44.62 -19.12 10.23
CA ARG A 101 45.51 -18.69 11.32
C ARG A 101 45.72 -19.81 12.37
N LYS A 102 46.62 -19.61 13.28
CA LYS A 102 46.92 -20.53 14.40
C LYS A 102 45.71 -20.85 15.26
N ASP A 103 44.85 -19.86 15.51
CA ASP A 103 43.61 -19.98 16.28
C ASP A 103 42.45 -20.66 15.51
N GLY A 104 42.69 -21.07 14.28
CA GLY A 104 41.67 -21.67 13.41
C GLY A 104 40.81 -20.67 12.66
N SER A 105 40.97 -19.37 12.87
CA SER A 105 40.23 -18.35 12.13
C SER A 105 40.72 -18.19 10.70
N ASP A 106 39.79 -17.80 9.81
CA ASP A 106 40.12 -17.50 8.43
C ASP A 106 40.82 -16.15 8.28
N VAL A 107 41.78 -16.10 7.36
CA VAL A 107 42.41 -14.87 6.87
C VAL A 107 42.41 -14.86 5.36
N TRP A 108 41.99 -13.76 4.77
CA TRP A 108 42.10 -13.54 3.32
C TRP A 108 43.34 -12.73 2.99
N LEU A 109 44.24 -13.34 2.21
CA LEU A 109 45.48 -12.73 1.79
C LEU A 109 45.46 -12.41 0.30
N GLN A 110 45.70 -11.16 -0.05
CA GLN A 110 46.14 -10.81 -1.40
C GLN A 110 47.63 -11.11 -1.44
N ALA A 111 48.04 -12.10 -2.21
CA ALA A 111 49.43 -12.56 -2.19
C ALA A 111 50.00 -12.85 -3.56
N SER A 112 51.33 -12.72 -3.68
CA SER A 112 52.11 -13.18 -4.82
C SER A 112 53.21 -14.13 -4.32
N TYR A 113 53.37 -15.23 -5.05
CA TYR A 113 54.44 -16.24 -4.83
C TYR A 113 55.42 -16.11 -5.95
N ASN A 114 56.69 -15.81 -5.67
CA ASN A 114 57.68 -15.41 -6.64
C ASN A 114 58.91 -16.34 -6.49
N PRO A 115 59.19 -17.23 -7.45
CA PRO A 115 60.44 -18.01 -7.47
C PRO A 115 61.66 -17.10 -7.57
N ILE A 116 62.69 -17.40 -6.81
CA ILE A 116 63.97 -16.72 -6.83
C ILE A 116 64.99 -17.66 -7.55
N PHE A 117 65.75 -17.09 -8.47
CA PHE A 117 66.63 -17.87 -9.36
C PHE A 117 68.10 -17.73 -8.98
N ASP A 118 68.86 -18.81 -9.14
CA ASP A 118 70.32 -18.81 -9.02
C ASP A 118 70.99 -18.16 -10.25
N LYS A 119 72.31 -18.08 -10.22
CA LYS A 119 73.11 -17.54 -11.34
C LYS A 119 73.01 -18.34 -12.64
N HIS A 120 72.45 -19.55 -12.59
CA HIS A 120 72.21 -20.42 -13.74
C HIS A 120 70.77 -20.40 -14.23
N GLY A 121 69.93 -19.54 -13.67
CA GLY A 121 68.51 -19.41 -14.05
C GLY A 121 67.64 -20.51 -13.49
N ARG A 122 68.09 -21.27 -12.47
CA ARG A 122 67.28 -22.30 -11.81
C ARG A 122 66.63 -21.71 -10.56
N ALA A 123 65.33 -21.93 -10.41
CA ALA A 123 64.65 -21.59 -9.16
C ALA A 123 65.25 -22.36 -7.98
N PHE A 124 65.45 -21.72 -6.82
CA PHE A 124 65.99 -22.38 -5.63
C PHE A 124 65.20 -22.05 -4.36
N LYS A 125 64.34 -21.05 -4.34
CA LYS A 125 63.39 -20.75 -3.29
C LYS A 125 62.21 -19.95 -3.86
N VAL A 126 61.11 -19.86 -3.10
CA VAL A 126 59.95 -19.04 -3.38
C VAL A 126 59.77 -18.00 -2.31
N VAL A 127 59.60 -16.73 -2.67
CA VAL A 127 59.26 -15.64 -1.75
C VAL A 127 57.80 -15.27 -1.96
N LYS A 128 57.03 -15.29 -0.89
CA LYS A 128 55.64 -14.83 -0.86
C LYS A 128 55.57 -13.45 -0.22
N TYR A 129 54.93 -12.52 -0.93
CA TYR A 129 54.49 -11.24 -0.39
C TYR A 129 52.99 -11.30 -0.19
N ALA A 130 52.48 -10.84 0.97
CA ALA A 130 51.06 -10.89 1.28
C ALA A 130 50.58 -9.63 2.00
N THR A 131 49.34 -9.30 1.75
CA THR A 131 48.58 -8.26 2.45
C THR A 131 47.28 -8.87 2.98
N ASP A 132 46.98 -8.66 4.24
CA ASP A 132 45.70 -9.08 4.84
C ASP A 132 44.57 -8.20 4.29
N ILE A 133 43.61 -8.81 3.61
CA ILE A 133 42.43 -8.18 3.07
C ILE A 133 41.12 -8.69 3.72
N THR A 134 41.22 -9.34 4.88
CA THR A 134 40.11 -9.97 5.59
C THR A 134 38.98 -8.95 5.86
N GLU A 135 39.33 -7.82 6.43
CA GLU A 135 38.36 -6.76 6.73
C GLU A 135 37.71 -6.21 5.48
N GLN A 136 38.47 -6.05 4.40
CA GLN A 136 37.94 -5.58 3.12
C GLN A 136 36.94 -6.60 2.53
N GLN A 137 37.28 -7.90 2.58
CA GLN A 137 36.39 -8.97 2.12
C GLN A 137 35.11 -9.06 2.96
N GLN A 138 35.23 -8.94 4.28
CA GLN A 138 34.07 -8.94 5.18
C GLN A 138 33.15 -7.73 4.92
N ARG A 139 33.69 -6.53 4.78
CA ARG A 139 32.93 -5.33 4.45
C ARG A 139 32.22 -5.46 3.10
N GLN A 140 32.91 -6.02 2.11
CA GLN A 140 32.32 -6.23 0.79
C GLN A 140 31.15 -7.24 0.86
N ALA A 141 31.37 -8.39 1.54
CA ALA A 141 30.33 -9.40 1.71
C ALA A 141 29.11 -8.87 2.50
N ASP A 142 29.35 -8.06 3.55
CA ASP A 142 28.28 -7.42 4.31
C ASP A 142 27.48 -6.43 3.44
N THR A 143 28.16 -5.59 2.65
CA THR A 143 27.50 -4.65 1.73
C THR A 143 26.69 -5.39 0.67
N GLU A 144 27.24 -6.43 0.06
CA GLU A 144 26.53 -7.25 -0.94
C GLU A 144 25.31 -7.94 -0.31
N GLY A 145 25.45 -8.50 0.90
CA GLY A 145 24.37 -9.12 1.65
C GLY A 145 23.25 -8.15 2.00
N GLN A 146 23.57 -6.92 2.42
CA GLN A 146 22.58 -5.87 2.69
C GLN A 146 21.82 -5.47 1.43
N LEU A 147 22.52 -5.27 0.30
CA LEU A 147 21.87 -4.94 -0.99
C LEU A 147 20.96 -6.07 -1.47
N GLU A 148 21.38 -7.33 -1.31
CA GLU A 148 20.55 -8.48 -1.63
C GLU A 148 19.29 -8.56 -0.74
N ALA A 149 19.43 -8.31 0.56
CA ALA A 149 18.31 -8.29 1.49
C ALA A 149 17.28 -7.21 1.12
N ILE A 150 17.74 -5.99 0.80
CA ILE A 150 16.87 -4.90 0.33
C ILE A 150 16.19 -5.29 -1.00
N SER A 151 16.92 -5.89 -1.94
CA SER A 151 16.39 -6.30 -3.24
C SER A 151 15.29 -7.38 -3.15
N LYS A 152 15.26 -8.16 -2.05
CA LYS A 152 14.21 -9.16 -1.81
C LYS A 152 12.88 -8.57 -1.33
N VAL A 153 12.89 -7.37 -0.77
CA VAL A 153 11.70 -6.74 -0.16
C VAL A 153 11.23 -5.47 -0.84
N GLN A 154 12.09 -4.79 -1.61
CA GLN A 154 11.74 -3.58 -2.34
C GLN A 154 11.87 -3.73 -3.85
N ALA A 155 10.94 -3.11 -4.58
CA ALA A 155 11.06 -2.96 -6.02
C ALA A 155 12.17 -1.94 -6.32
N ILE A 156 13.18 -2.35 -7.09
CA ILE A 156 14.36 -1.52 -7.41
C ILE A 156 14.50 -1.40 -8.92
N ILE A 157 14.78 -0.19 -9.38
CA ILE A 157 15.16 0.08 -10.77
C ILE A 157 16.24 1.15 -10.81
N GLU A 158 17.21 0.99 -11.70
CA GLU A 158 18.35 1.88 -11.87
C GLU A 158 18.29 2.57 -13.22
N PHE A 159 18.71 3.83 -13.25
CA PHE A 159 18.69 4.69 -14.43
C PHE A 159 20.04 5.39 -14.60
N GLU A 160 20.40 5.64 -15.84
CA GLU A 160 21.36 6.68 -16.19
C GLU A 160 20.80 8.07 -15.78
N LEU A 161 21.65 9.07 -15.72
CA LEU A 161 21.24 10.43 -15.33
C LEU A 161 20.25 11.07 -16.31
N ASP A 162 20.16 10.56 -17.53
CA ASP A 162 19.18 11.01 -18.54
C ASP A 162 17.82 10.32 -18.40
N GLY A 163 17.70 9.33 -17.51
CA GLY A 163 16.49 8.53 -17.31
C GLY A 163 16.43 7.24 -18.12
N THR A 164 17.49 6.86 -18.81
CA THR A 164 17.59 5.57 -19.49
C THR A 164 17.72 4.43 -18.47
N ILE A 165 16.93 3.37 -18.62
CA ILE A 165 16.87 2.24 -17.70
C ILE A 165 18.11 1.35 -17.88
N ILE A 166 18.85 1.15 -16.78
CA ILE A 166 20.01 0.26 -16.72
C ILE A 166 19.56 -1.18 -16.43
N ARG A 167 18.82 -1.37 -15.33
CA ARG A 167 18.29 -2.66 -14.86
C ARG A 167 17.17 -2.49 -13.85
N ALA A 168 16.40 -3.55 -13.62
CA ALA A 168 15.39 -3.62 -12.57
C ALA A 168 15.37 -5.01 -11.92
N ASN A 169 14.96 -5.09 -10.64
CA ASN A 169 14.78 -6.36 -9.98
C ASN A 169 13.39 -6.97 -10.26
N ASP A 170 13.22 -8.25 -9.92
CA ASP A 170 11.98 -9.00 -10.17
C ASP A 170 10.74 -8.37 -9.53
N LEU A 171 10.88 -7.73 -8.36
CA LEU A 171 9.75 -7.06 -7.70
C LEU A 171 9.27 -5.87 -8.51
N PHE A 172 10.18 -5.05 -9.05
CA PHE A 172 9.80 -3.95 -9.93
C PHE A 172 9.14 -4.46 -11.21
N LEU A 173 9.75 -5.47 -11.86
CA LEU A 173 9.22 -6.07 -13.09
C LEU A 173 7.80 -6.62 -12.87
N LYS A 174 7.55 -7.32 -11.77
CA LYS A 174 6.22 -7.81 -11.38
C LYS A 174 5.24 -6.66 -11.13
N ALA A 175 5.67 -5.59 -10.46
CA ALA A 175 4.83 -4.44 -10.18
C ALA A 175 4.34 -3.75 -11.46
N VAL A 176 5.20 -3.56 -12.46
CA VAL A 176 4.84 -2.90 -13.72
C VAL A 176 4.37 -3.88 -14.81
N GLY A 177 4.60 -5.19 -14.66
CA GLY A 177 4.16 -6.23 -15.60
C GLY A 177 5.01 -6.38 -16.86
N TYR A 178 6.24 -5.85 -16.87
CA TYR A 178 7.19 -5.97 -17.97
C TYR A 178 8.29 -6.99 -17.63
N SER A 179 8.94 -7.54 -18.65
CA SER A 179 10.21 -8.24 -18.52
C SER A 179 11.39 -7.26 -18.58
N GLU A 180 12.56 -7.66 -18.07
CA GLU A 180 13.76 -6.82 -18.12
C GLU A 180 14.15 -6.47 -19.56
N ALA A 181 14.08 -7.43 -20.48
CA ALA A 181 14.39 -7.23 -21.89
C ALA A 181 13.50 -6.18 -22.58
N GLU A 182 12.26 -5.99 -22.11
CA GLU A 182 11.33 -5.02 -22.68
C GLU A 182 11.60 -3.58 -22.20
N ILE A 183 12.25 -3.41 -21.04
CA ILE A 183 12.46 -2.08 -20.44
C ILE A 183 13.92 -1.61 -20.50
N ARG A 184 14.91 -2.51 -20.51
CA ARG A 184 16.32 -2.16 -20.52
C ARG A 184 16.67 -1.29 -21.72
N GLY A 185 17.39 -0.19 -21.48
CA GLY A 185 17.75 0.79 -22.51
C GLY A 185 16.59 1.70 -22.95
N ARG A 186 15.39 1.51 -22.42
CA ARG A 186 14.29 2.46 -22.62
C ARG A 186 14.34 3.57 -21.59
N HIS A 187 13.62 4.66 -21.88
CA HIS A 187 13.57 5.81 -20.99
C HIS A 187 12.43 5.67 -19.96
N HIS A 188 12.63 6.17 -18.74
CA HIS A 188 11.66 6.18 -17.63
C HIS A 188 10.26 6.67 -18.04
N SER A 189 10.15 7.57 -19.02
CA SER A 189 8.88 8.09 -19.53
C SER A 189 7.91 7.02 -20.02
N MET A 190 8.38 5.80 -20.30
CA MET A 190 7.49 4.68 -20.66
C MET A 190 6.53 4.28 -19.55
N PHE A 191 6.84 4.61 -18.29
CA PHE A 191 6.01 4.36 -17.12
C PHE A 191 5.16 5.56 -16.70
N VAL A 192 5.16 6.64 -17.46
CA VAL A 192 4.52 7.91 -17.12
C VAL A 192 3.45 8.22 -18.15
N LEU A 193 2.38 8.89 -17.73
CA LEU A 193 1.36 9.37 -18.67
C LEU A 193 2.00 10.29 -19.73
N PRO A 194 1.62 10.19 -21.01
CA PRO A 194 2.23 10.98 -22.09
C PRO A 194 2.19 12.50 -21.85
N GLU A 195 1.15 12.98 -21.17
CA GLU A 195 0.99 14.39 -20.81
C GLU A 195 1.99 14.81 -19.73
N GLU A 196 2.14 14.00 -18.68
CA GLU A 196 3.14 14.21 -17.61
C GLU A 196 4.56 14.15 -18.18
N ALA A 197 4.87 13.17 -19.04
CA ALA A 197 6.19 13.02 -19.65
C ALA A 197 6.63 14.23 -20.48
N ARG A 198 5.69 15.02 -21.01
CA ARG A 198 5.95 16.24 -21.79
C ARG A 198 5.95 17.52 -20.94
N SER A 199 5.62 17.41 -19.65
CA SER A 199 5.49 18.57 -18.77
C SER A 199 6.84 19.17 -18.39
N ALA A 200 6.84 20.46 -18.11
CA ALA A 200 8.00 21.15 -17.54
C ALA A 200 8.40 20.57 -16.16
N ALA A 201 7.42 20.12 -15.38
CA ALA A 201 7.65 19.46 -14.09
C ALA A 201 8.45 18.16 -14.22
N TYR A 202 8.19 17.35 -15.25
CA TYR A 202 8.94 16.14 -15.51
C TYR A 202 10.41 16.42 -15.95
N ALA A 203 10.60 17.47 -16.76
CA ALA A 203 11.95 17.90 -17.13
C ALA A 203 12.73 18.42 -15.90
N GLU A 204 12.07 19.16 -15.02
CA GLU A 204 12.64 19.67 -13.77
C GLU A 204 12.96 18.55 -12.78
N PHE A 205 12.10 17.52 -12.68
CA PHE A 205 12.35 16.32 -11.89
C PHE A 205 13.70 15.67 -12.28
N TRP A 206 13.96 15.43 -13.56
CA TRP A 206 15.22 14.84 -14.01
C TRP A 206 16.40 15.83 -13.87
N ARG A 207 16.16 17.13 -13.97
CA ARG A 207 17.19 18.15 -13.71
C ARG A 207 17.68 18.07 -12.25
N LYS A 208 16.76 17.98 -11.29
CA LYS A 208 17.07 17.84 -9.86
C LYS A 208 17.88 16.59 -9.58
N LEU A 209 17.47 15.45 -10.10
CA LEU A 209 18.21 14.19 -9.92
C LEU A 209 19.63 14.29 -10.47
N ARG A 210 19.83 14.94 -11.62
CA ARG A 210 21.17 15.20 -12.19
C ARG A 210 22.02 16.14 -11.34
N SER A 211 21.40 17.07 -10.60
CA SER A 211 22.14 17.94 -9.67
C SER A 211 22.47 17.26 -8.34
N GLY A 212 22.04 16.01 -8.15
CA GLY A 212 22.29 15.25 -6.92
C GLY A 212 21.19 15.39 -5.87
N GLU A 213 20.09 16.06 -6.20
CA GLU A 213 18.91 16.13 -5.33
C GLU A 213 18.09 14.86 -5.46
N HIS A 214 17.63 14.31 -4.34
CA HIS A 214 16.71 13.18 -4.32
C HIS A 214 15.25 13.63 -4.46
N ASP A 215 14.36 12.72 -4.84
CA ASP A 215 12.91 12.97 -4.89
C ASP A 215 12.14 11.80 -4.26
N ILE A 216 11.14 12.12 -3.43
CA ILE A 216 10.33 11.13 -2.70
C ILE A 216 8.87 11.51 -2.84
N GLY A 217 8.02 10.54 -3.17
CA GLY A 217 6.58 10.78 -3.28
C GLY A 217 5.77 9.56 -3.69
N GLN A 218 4.48 9.82 -3.87
CA GLN A 218 3.55 8.85 -4.43
C GLN A 218 3.27 9.21 -5.89
N TYR A 219 3.36 8.22 -6.75
CA TYR A 219 3.30 8.41 -8.19
C TYR A 219 2.35 7.41 -8.83
N LEU A 220 1.53 7.89 -9.75
CA LEU A 220 0.84 7.01 -10.70
C LEU A 220 1.84 6.61 -11.80
N ARG A 221 1.97 5.31 -12.04
CA ARG A 221 2.78 4.77 -13.12
C ARG A 221 1.94 3.89 -14.04
N ILE A 222 2.34 3.84 -15.28
CA ILE A 222 1.68 3.04 -16.30
C ILE A 222 2.49 1.77 -16.51
N GLY A 223 1.92 0.66 -16.12
CA GLY A 223 2.45 -0.66 -16.38
C GLY A 223 2.10 -1.16 -17.79
N LYS A 224 2.49 -2.40 -18.08
CA LYS A 224 2.19 -3.07 -19.35
C LYS A 224 0.67 -3.09 -19.60
N ASN A 225 0.27 -2.92 -20.85
CA ASN A 225 -1.12 -2.85 -21.30
C ASN A 225 -1.94 -1.70 -20.68
N GLY A 226 -1.28 -0.61 -20.28
CA GLY A 226 -1.95 0.58 -19.73
C GLY A 226 -2.41 0.44 -18.28
N ARG A 227 -1.98 -0.60 -17.55
CA ARG A 227 -2.36 -0.82 -16.17
C ARG A 227 -1.86 0.32 -15.27
N HIS A 228 -2.74 0.92 -14.49
CA HIS A 228 -2.39 1.90 -13.48
C HIS A 228 -1.74 1.21 -12.28
N VAL A 229 -0.57 1.68 -11.88
CA VAL A 229 0.21 1.20 -10.72
C VAL A 229 0.54 2.39 -9.85
N TRP A 230 -0.07 2.47 -8.68
CA TRP A 230 0.30 3.46 -7.69
C TRP A 230 1.51 2.97 -6.91
N ILE A 231 2.53 3.78 -6.89
CA ILE A 231 3.77 3.47 -6.17
C ILE A 231 4.12 4.59 -5.20
N GLU A 232 4.63 4.21 -4.05
CA GLU A 232 5.39 5.07 -3.18
C GLU A 232 6.86 4.84 -3.47
N ALA A 233 7.62 5.89 -3.82
CA ALA A 233 8.97 5.71 -4.33
C ALA A 233 9.90 6.85 -3.92
N SER A 234 11.20 6.49 -3.80
CA SER A 234 12.31 7.44 -3.70
C SER A 234 13.27 7.26 -4.87
N TYR A 235 13.71 8.37 -5.45
CA TYR A 235 14.73 8.43 -6.49
C TYR A 235 16.01 9.01 -5.91
N ASN A 236 17.09 8.25 -5.94
CA ASN A 236 18.31 8.54 -5.21
C ASN A 236 19.49 8.57 -6.16
N PRO A 237 20.09 9.75 -6.41
CA PRO A 237 21.35 9.85 -7.15
C PRO A 237 22.46 9.12 -6.40
N ILE A 238 23.26 8.35 -7.12
CA ILE A 238 24.45 7.64 -6.62
C ILE A 238 25.67 8.39 -7.14
N PHE A 239 26.66 8.58 -6.26
CA PHE A 239 27.82 9.41 -6.51
C PHE A 239 29.09 8.57 -6.72
N ASP A 240 29.98 9.04 -7.60
CA ASP A 240 31.31 8.49 -7.80
C ASP A 240 32.28 8.90 -6.67
N ALA A 241 33.54 8.45 -6.75
CA ALA A 241 34.56 8.77 -5.77
C ALA A 241 34.89 10.28 -5.70
N GLU A 242 34.63 11.02 -6.75
CA GLU A 242 34.81 12.46 -6.85
C GLU A 242 33.59 13.25 -6.36
N GLY A 243 32.51 12.56 -5.95
CA GLY A 243 31.29 13.18 -5.45
C GLY A 243 30.37 13.71 -6.56
N ARG A 244 30.47 13.19 -7.78
CA ARG A 244 29.60 13.54 -8.90
C ARG A 244 28.53 12.45 -9.06
N PRO A 245 27.23 12.79 -9.24
CA PRO A 245 26.21 11.81 -9.51
C PRO A 245 26.52 11.11 -10.86
N PHE A 246 26.35 9.77 -10.90
CA PHE A 246 26.59 9.00 -12.12
C PHE A 246 25.44 8.07 -12.52
N LYS A 247 24.54 7.77 -11.59
CA LYS A 247 23.27 7.04 -11.86
C LYS A 247 22.22 7.40 -10.82
N VAL A 248 20.97 7.02 -11.08
CA VAL A 248 19.85 7.13 -10.14
C VAL A 248 19.33 5.74 -9.78
N VAL A 249 19.19 5.44 -8.51
CA VAL A 249 18.54 4.23 -7.99
C VAL A 249 17.19 4.61 -7.42
N LYS A 250 16.14 3.98 -7.91
CA LYS A 250 14.78 4.14 -7.40
C LYS A 250 14.42 2.92 -6.56
N PHE A 251 13.97 3.18 -5.34
CA PHE A 251 13.27 2.22 -4.51
C PHE A 251 11.78 2.50 -4.57
N ALA A 252 10.95 1.47 -4.68
CA ALA A 252 9.52 1.63 -4.79
C ALA A 252 8.75 0.53 -4.05
N THR A 253 7.57 0.90 -3.54
CA THR A 253 6.57 -0.01 -2.99
C THR A 253 5.28 0.12 -3.79
N ASP A 254 4.70 -0.98 -4.24
CA ASP A 254 3.39 -0.97 -4.89
C ASP A 254 2.30 -0.76 -3.84
N ILE A 255 1.64 0.39 -3.91
CA ILE A 255 0.54 0.80 -3.01
C ILE A 255 -0.82 0.75 -3.72
N THR A 256 -0.92 0.16 -4.91
CA THR A 256 -2.14 0.16 -5.73
C THR A 256 -3.34 -0.38 -4.97
N ARG A 257 -3.18 -1.51 -4.27
CA ARG A 257 -4.26 -2.11 -3.48
C ARG A 257 -4.73 -1.18 -2.36
N ARG A 258 -3.80 -0.56 -1.64
CA ARG A 258 -4.09 0.37 -0.55
C ARG A 258 -4.78 1.64 -1.06
N PHE A 259 -4.28 2.20 -2.16
CA PHE A 259 -4.85 3.38 -2.79
C PHE A 259 -6.27 3.12 -3.29
N THR A 260 -6.51 2.00 -4.01
CA THR A 260 -7.83 1.64 -4.52
C THR A 260 -8.82 1.32 -3.38
N ALA A 261 -8.36 0.67 -2.30
CA ALA A 261 -9.20 0.43 -1.12
C ALA A 261 -9.65 1.74 -0.47
N ALA A 262 -8.74 2.71 -0.26
CA ALA A 262 -9.07 4.02 0.28
C ALA A 262 -10.09 4.77 -0.61
N GLN A 263 -9.93 4.71 -1.92
CA GLN A 263 -10.91 5.29 -2.87
C GLN A 263 -12.27 4.62 -2.77
N THR A 264 -12.32 3.29 -2.71
CA THR A 264 -13.58 2.53 -2.57
C THR A 264 -14.29 2.87 -1.26
N LEU A 265 -13.55 2.97 -0.16
CA LEU A 265 -14.10 3.37 1.14
C LEU A 265 -14.67 4.79 1.11
N ARG A 266 -13.99 5.74 0.46
CA ARG A 266 -14.47 7.10 0.32
C ARG A 266 -15.80 7.17 -0.43
N VAL A 267 -15.95 6.42 -1.53
CA VAL A 267 -17.21 6.32 -2.28
C VAL A 267 -18.31 5.66 -1.43
N ALA A 268 -17.96 4.63 -0.64
CA ALA A 268 -18.91 3.98 0.26
C ALA A 268 -19.41 4.93 1.36
N VAL A 269 -18.53 5.72 1.98
CA VAL A 269 -18.90 6.75 2.98
C VAL A 269 -19.86 7.76 2.40
N GLN A 270 -19.59 8.26 1.19
CA GLN A 270 -20.49 9.19 0.50
C GLN A 270 -21.85 8.55 0.23
N GLY A 271 -21.91 7.31 -0.27
CA GLY A 271 -23.15 6.59 -0.50
C GLY A 271 -23.98 6.36 0.77
N LEU A 272 -23.33 6.11 1.90
CA LEU A 272 -24.02 5.98 3.19
C LEU A 272 -24.64 7.30 3.66
N THR A 273 -23.94 8.42 3.45
CA THR A 273 -24.47 9.75 3.75
C THR A 273 -25.69 10.06 2.91
N GLU A 274 -25.62 9.80 1.60
CA GLU A 274 -26.78 9.97 0.69
C GLU A 274 -27.96 9.07 1.08
N ASN A 275 -27.70 7.83 1.52
CA ASN A 275 -28.75 6.92 2.02
C ASN A 275 -29.43 7.45 3.29
N ALA A 276 -28.66 8.01 4.24
CA ALA A 276 -29.22 8.62 5.44
C ALA A 276 -30.13 9.81 5.11
N GLU A 277 -29.72 10.67 4.18
CA GLU A 277 -30.53 11.80 3.71
C GLU A 277 -31.85 11.33 3.03
N ARG A 278 -31.77 10.35 2.14
CA ARG A 278 -32.96 9.76 1.48
C ARG A 278 -33.90 9.09 2.45
N ALA A 279 -33.37 8.39 3.46
CA ALA A 279 -34.19 7.79 4.52
C ALA A 279 -34.87 8.87 5.35
N GLY A 280 -34.19 10.00 5.65
CA GLY A 280 -34.80 11.17 6.30
C GLY A 280 -35.95 11.77 5.51
N GLN A 281 -35.82 11.89 4.19
CA GLN A 281 -36.89 12.35 3.29
C GLN A 281 -38.07 11.37 3.26
N ALA A 282 -37.80 10.06 3.16
CA ALA A 282 -38.83 9.02 3.21
C ALA A 282 -39.59 9.01 4.54
N ASN A 283 -38.89 9.24 5.64
CA ASN A 283 -39.50 9.38 6.97
C ASN A 283 -40.50 10.56 7.02
N THR A 284 -40.10 11.73 6.51
CA THR A 284 -41.00 12.89 6.42
C THR A 284 -42.27 12.59 5.60
N LEU A 285 -42.09 11.92 4.44
CA LEU A 285 -43.20 11.53 3.58
C LEU A 285 -44.14 10.52 4.26
N ALA A 286 -43.60 9.58 5.03
CA ALA A 286 -44.38 8.60 5.79
C ALA A 286 -45.20 9.30 6.93
N GLN A 287 -44.62 10.29 7.62
CA GLN A 287 -45.32 11.07 8.59
C GLN A 287 -46.45 11.87 8.01
N ASP A 288 -46.26 12.50 6.85
CA ASP A 288 -47.30 13.21 6.13
C ASP A 288 -48.44 12.27 5.66
N ALA A 289 -48.11 11.08 5.16
CA ALA A 289 -49.10 10.07 4.79
C ALA A 289 -49.91 9.62 6.03
N CYS A 290 -49.26 9.43 7.20
CA CYS A 290 -49.92 9.10 8.45
C CYS A 290 -50.93 10.18 8.81
N ARG A 291 -50.55 11.46 8.81
CA ARG A 291 -51.43 12.61 9.10
C ARG A 291 -52.62 12.68 8.18
N VAL A 292 -52.41 12.53 6.85
CA VAL A 292 -53.48 12.55 5.86
C VAL A 292 -54.48 11.41 6.05
N ALA A 293 -53.97 10.19 6.38
CA ALA A 293 -54.80 9.04 6.62
C ALA A 293 -55.60 9.19 7.95
N GLU A 294 -55.04 9.78 9.01
CA GLU A 294 -55.75 10.11 10.25
C GLU A 294 -56.88 11.11 10.01
N GLU A 295 -56.64 12.17 9.22
CA GLU A 295 -57.68 13.14 8.81
C GLU A 295 -58.77 12.51 7.97
N GLY A 296 -58.35 11.63 6.99
CA GLY A 296 -59.26 10.85 6.17
C GLY A 296 -60.16 9.93 6.99
N GLY A 297 -59.55 9.21 7.98
CA GLY A 297 -60.30 8.39 8.92
C GLY A 297 -61.32 9.14 9.78
N LYS A 298 -61.00 10.37 10.17
CA LYS A 298 -61.98 11.26 10.86
C LYS A 298 -63.14 11.61 9.93
N THR A 299 -62.85 11.99 8.68
CA THR A 299 -63.87 12.33 7.69
C THR A 299 -64.81 11.13 7.41
N VAL A 300 -64.24 9.92 7.28
CA VAL A 300 -64.97 8.68 7.11
C VAL A 300 -65.96 8.47 8.30
N ARG A 301 -65.50 8.62 9.53
CA ARG A 301 -66.37 8.47 10.73
C ARG A 301 -67.52 9.48 10.71
N ASP A 302 -67.29 10.71 10.32
CA ASP A 302 -68.32 11.74 10.21
C ASP A 302 -69.34 11.41 9.12
N VAL A 303 -68.92 10.85 7.98
CA VAL A 303 -69.83 10.37 6.93
C VAL A 303 -70.69 9.21 7.41
N VAL A 304 -70.07 8.20 8.10
CA VAL A 304 -70.84 7.07 8.68
C VAL A 304 -71.93 7.58 9.66
N ARG A 305 -71.57 8.54 10.50
CA ARG A 305 -72.54 9.16 11.42
C ARG A 305 -73.70 9.85 10.68
N THR A 306 -73.39 10.55 9.60
CA THR A 306 -74.39 11.23 8.76
C THR A 306 -75.31 10.21 8.07
N MET A 307 -74.77 9.11 7.54
CA MET A 307 -75.53 8.04 6.93
C MET A 307 -76.48 7.40 7.94
N GLY A 308 -76.01 7.19 9.21
CA GLY A 308 -76.87 6.71 10.30
C GLY A 308 -78.06 7.64 10.55
N ALA A 309 -77.82 8.97 10.63
CA ALA A 309 -78.88 9.96 10.81
C ALA A 309 -79.86 9.99 9.63
N ILE A 310 -79.40 9.82 8.39
CA ILE A 310 -80.26 9.71 7.20
C ILE A 310 -81.12 8.42 7.27
N THR A 311 -80.53 7.30 7.68
CA THR A 311 -81.26 6.03 7.86
C THR A 311 -82.39 6.19 8.87
N ASP A 312 -82.13 6.83 10.05
CA ASP A 312 -83.10 7.08 11.08
C ASP A 312 -84.22 8.01 10.59
N SER A 313 -83.88 9.07 9.83
CA SER A 313 -84.84 9.96 9.24
C SER A 313 -85.71 9.25 8.21
N SER A 314 -85.13 8.37 7.38
CA SER A 314 -85.84 7.58 6.37
C SER A 314 -86.82 6.58 7.01
N LYS A 315 -86.46 5.97 8.15
CA LYS A 315 -87.33 5.11 8.91
C LYS A 315 -88.55 5.90 9.45
N ARG A 316 -88.36 7.09 9.99
CA ARG A 316 -89.45 7.97 10.41
C ARG A 316 -90.37 8.36 9.25
N ILE A 317 -89.79 8.65 8.08
CA ILE A 317 -90.55 8.96 6.89
C ILE A 317 -91.43 7.73 6.51
N SER A 318 -90.86 6.54 6.52
CA SER A 318 -91.61 5.26 6.26
C SER A 318 -92.76 5.07 7.25
N GLU A 319 -92.60 5.41 8.51
CA GLU A 319 -93.69 5.37 9.50
C GLU A 319 -94.77 6.34 9.19
N ILE A 320 -94.43 7.58 8.81
CA ILE A 320 -95.40 8.64 8.41
C ILE A 320 -96.16 8.17 7.19
N ILE A 321 -95.50 7.62 6.16
CA ILE A 321 -96.14 7.08 4.98
C ILE A 321 -97.09 5.93 5.31
N GLY A 322 -96.73 5.07 6.34
CA GLY A 322 -97.62 4.04 6.85
C GLY A 322 -98.92 4.63 7.45
N VAL A 323 -98.80 5.75 8.19
CA VAL A 323 -99.93 6.46 8.75
C VAL A 323 -100.79 7.09 7.62
N MET A 324 -100.18 7.70 6.54
CA MET A 324 -100.84 8.22 5.43
C MET A 324 -101.65 7.16 4.63
N ASP A 325 -101.06 5.98 4.42
CA ASP A 325 -101.74 4.83 3.83
C ASP A 325 -102.98 4.43 4.64
N GLY A 326 -102.78 4.37 5.99
CA GLY A 326 -103.87 4.10 6.97
C GLY A 326 -104.99 5.17 6.86
N ILE A 327 -104.69 6.47 6.76
CA ILE A 327 -105.62 7.54 6.60
C ILE A 327 -106.38 7.41 5.24
N ALA A 328 -105.65 7.14 4.15
CA ALA A 328 -106.23 6.93 2.83
C ALA A 328 -107.19 5.76 2.85
N PHE A 329 -106.85 4.62 3.48
CA PHE A 329 -107.75 3.51 3.67
C PHE A 329 -108.96 3.85 4.46
N GLN A 330 -108.88 4.58 5.59
CA GLN A 330 -109.99 5.00 6.40
C GLN A 330 -110.86 5.95 5.62
N THR A 331 -110.30 6.90 4.85
CA THR A 331 -110.99 7.84 3.97
C THR A 331 -111.75 7.09 2.84
N ASN A 332 -111.13 6.06 2.24
CA ASN A 332 -111.79 5.21 1.26
C ASN A 332 -113.03 4.50 1.83
N ILE A 333 -112.92 3.98 3.08
CA ILE A 333 -114.08 3.33 3.78
C ILE A 333 -115.16 4.37 4.12
N LEU A 334 -114.80 5.57 4.60
CA LEU A 334 -115.73 6.66 4.88
C LEU A 334 -116.47 7.08 3.62
N ALA A 335 -115.71 7.23 2.47
CA ALA A 335 -116.30 7.59 1.21
C ALA A 335 -117.25 6.50 0.65
N LEU A 336 -116.86 5.22 0.86
CA LEU A 336 -117.76 4.09 0.53
C LEU A 336 -119.03 4.10 1.35
N ASN A 337 -118.98 4.33 2.60
CA ASN A 337 -120.13 4.44 3.51
C ASN A 337 -121.04 5.63 3.10
N ALA A 338 -120.47 6.75 2.70
CA ALA A 338 -121.17 7.97 2.24
C ALA A 338 -121.86 7.67 0.91
N ALA A 339 -121.19 6.95 0.01
CA ALA A 339 -121.77 6.57 -1.30
C ALA A 339 -122.98 5.62 -1.16
N VAL A 340 -122.88 4.68 -0.17
CA VAL A 340 -123.99 3.80 0.17
C VAL A 340 -125.17 4.57 0.71
N GLU A 341 -124.95 5.50 1.65
CA GLU A 341 -126.01 6.29 2.26
C GLU A 341 -126.66 7.29 1.23
N ALA A 342 -125.83 7.86 0.30
CA ALA A 342 -126.25 8.64 -0.80
C ALA A 342 -127.16 7.85 -1.77
N ALA A 343 -126.87 6.60 -2.05
CA ALA A 343 -127.71 5.71 -2.84
C ALA A 343 -129.02 5.39 -2.12
N ARG A 344 -128.97 5.28 -0.80
CA ARG A 344 -130.13 5.02 0.05
C ARG A 344 -131.09 6.21 0.10
N ALA A 345 -130.62 7.46 -0.02
CA ALA A 345 -131.42 8.69 -0.05
C ALA A 345 -132.10 8.95 -1.45
N GLY A 346 -131.85 8.05 -2.44
CA GLY A 346 -132.55 8.09 -3.71
C GLY A 346 -132.25 9.35 -4.54
N SER A 347 -133.29 10.05 -5.01
CA SER A 347 -133.23 11.27 -5.78
C SER A 347 -132.53 12.44 -5.08
N HIS A 348 -132.60 12.49 -3.76
CA HIS A 348 -132.07 13.56 -2.93
C HIS A 348 -130.56 13.36 -2.59
N GLY A 349 -130.03 12.17 -2.84
CA GLY A 349 -128.61 11.84 -2.56
C GLY A 349 -127.69 12.00 -3.78
N LYS A 350 -128.17 12.33 -4.99
CA LYS A 350 -127.32 12.37 -6.18
C LYS A 350 -126.08 13.23 -6.10
N GLY A 351 -126.17 14.43 -5.57
CA GLY A 351 -124.98 15.35 -5.39
C GLY A 351 -123.96 14.78 -4.43
N PHE A 352 -124.46 14.16 -3.28
CA PHE A 352 -123.55 13.48 -2.33
C PHE A 352 -122.87 12.25 -2.87
N ALA A 353 -123.55 11.50 -3.79
CA ALA A 353 -122.96 10.32 -4.41
C ALA A 353 -121.76 10.72 -5.27
N VAL A 354 -121.82 11.82 -6.03
CA VAL A 354 -120.70 12.33 -6.85
C VAL A 354 -119.51 12.72 -5.97
N VAL A 355 -119.74 13.46 -4.89
CA VAL A 355 -118.69 13.85 -3.94
C VAL A 355 -118.08 12.62 -3.29
N ALA A 356 -118.88 11.66 -2.84
CA ALA A 356 -118.37 10.43 -2.26
C ALA A 356 -117.51 9.59 -3.25
N ALA A 357 -117.92 9.55 -4.51
CA ALA A 357 -117.12 8.89 -5.55
C ALA A 357 -115.76 9.60 -5.76
N GLU A 358 -115.81 10.94 -5.82
CA GLU A 358 -114.56 11.76 -5.96
C GLU A 358 -113.60 11.62 -4.74
N VAL A 359 -114.17 11.69 -3.51
CA VAL A 359 -113.36 11.45 -2.25
C VAL A 359 -112.78 10.02 -2.25
N ARG A 360 -113.57 9.04 -2.75
CA ARG A 360 -113.07 7.65 -2.83
C ARG A 360 -111.93 7.56 -3.84
N SER A 361 -112.02 8.14 -4.99
CA SER A 361 -110.99 8.17 -6.01
C SER A 361 -109.68 8.85 -5.47
N LEU A 362 -109.86 9.99 -4.76
CA LEU A 362 -108.77 10.72 -4.13
C LEU A 362 -108.03 9.83 -3.06
N ALA A 363 -108.86 9.13 -2.28
CA ALA A 363 -108.31 8.22 -1.22
C ALA A 363 -107.52 7.06 -1.85
N GLN A 364 -108.06 6.45 -2.97
CA GLN A 364 -107.34 5.42 -3.69
C GLN A 364 -106.05 5.90 -4.31
N ASN A 365 -106.04 7.10 -4.92
CA ASN A 365 -104.84 7.73 -5.47
C ASN A 365 -103.85 8.10 -4.38
N SER A 366 -104.30 8.53 -3.24
CA SER A 366 -103.42 8.77 -2.07
C SER A 366 -102.78 7.52 -1.55
N ALA A 367 -103.52 6.40 -1.45
CA ALA A 367 -102.97 5.10 -1.06
C ALA A 367 -101.92 4.57 -2.05
N ALA A 368 -102.18 4.73 -3.37
CA ALA A 368 -101.27 4.36 -4.42
C ALA A 368 -99.96 5.19 -4.31
N ALA A 369 -100.05 6.49 -4.14
CA ALA A 369 -98.89 7.39 -3.95
C ALA A 369 -98.12 7.06 -2.68
N ALA A 370 -98.80 6.78 -1.58
CA ALA A 370 -98.16 6.34 -0.31
C ALA A 370 -97.36 5.05 -0.50
N LYS A 371 -97.90 4.05 -1.20
CA LYS A 371 -97.25 2.82 -1.51
C LYS A 371 -96.00 3.02 -2.40
N GLU A 372 -96.13 3.89 -3.40
CA GLU A 372 -94.95 4.24 -4.25
C GLU A 372 -93.85 4.94 -3.45
N ILE A 373 -94.21 5.96 -2.68
CA ILE A 373 -93.24 6.66 -1.82
C ILE A 373 -92.59 5.62 -0.81
N LYS A 374 -93.32 4.73 -0.22
CA LYS A 374 -92.83 3.68 0.66
C LYS A 374 -91.78 2.83 -0.05
N GLY A 375 -92.06 2.44 -1.32
CA GLY A 375 -91.11 1.70 -2.15
C GLY A 375 -89.81 2.47 -2.38
N LEU A 376 -89.89 3.78 -2.72
CA LEU A 376 -88.74 4.64 -2.91
C LEU A 376 -87.89 4.80 -1.63
N ILE A 377 -88.54 4.98 -0.48
CA ILE A 377 -87.88 5.11 0.81
C ILE A 377 -87.14 3.78 1.18
N THR A 378 -87.80 2.61 0.95
CA THR A 378 -87.20 1.34 1.20
C THR A 378 -85.90 1.17 0.38
N THR A 379 -85.98 1.41 -0.94
CA THR A 379 -84.82 1.38 -1.83
C THR A 379 -83.73 2.35 -1.40
N SER A 380 -84.13 3.58 -0.98
CA SER A 380 -83.20 4.59 -0.47
C SER A 380 -82.46 4.13 0.77
N VAL A 381 -83.15 3.51 1.74
CA VAL A 381 -82.50 2.93 2.94
C VAL A 381 -81.50 1.84 2.58
N GLU A 382 -81.86 0.91 1.71
CA GLU A 382 -80.95 -0.13 1.23
C GLU A 382 -79.70 0.44 0.58
N GLN A 383 -79.86 1.47 -0.24
CA GLN A 383 -78.68 2.13 -0.85
C GLN A 383 -77.80 2.84 0.17
N ILE A 384 -78.41 3.51 1.18
CA ILE A 384 -77.69 4.17 2.27
C ILE A 384 -76.89 3.16 3.11
N GLU A 385 -77.55 2.04 3.47
CA GLU A 385 -76.89 0.95 4.23
C GLU A 385 -75.72 0.35 3.42
N SER A 386 -75.89 0.10 2.14
CA SER A 386 -74.80 -0.37 1.25
C SER A 386 -73.66 0.67 1.19
N GLY A 387 -74.00 1.97 1.00
CA GLY A 387 -73.03 3.04 1.01
C GLY A 387 -72.30 3.19 2.33
N ALA A 388 -72.99 3.03 3.44
CA ALA A 388 -72.38 3.05 4.79
C ALA A 388 -71.37 1.91 4.96
N GLY A 389 -71.65 0.73 4.44
CA GLY A 389 -70.74 -0.43 4.46
C GLY A 389 -69.45 -0.17 3.63
N GLN A 390 -69.60 0.47 2.46
CA GLN A 390 -68.45 0.85 1.65
C GLN A 390 -67.57 1.92 2.33
N VAL A 391 -68.21 2.92 2.93
CA VAL A 391 -67.49 3.96 3.69
C VAL A 391 -66.81 3.40 4.91
N GLN A 392 -67.44 2.45 5.64
CA GLN A 392 -66.82 1.75 6.73
C GLN A 392 -65.56 0.97 6.34
N SER A 393 -65.59 0.29 5.17
CA SER A 393 -64.43 -0.39 4.61
C SER A 393 -63.32 0.60 4.26
N ALA A 394 -63.64 1.79 3.75
CA ALA A 394 -62.65 2.84 3.52
C ALA A 394 -61.98 3.30 4.84
N GLY A 395 -62.77 3.33 5.95
CA GLY A 395 -62.25 3.61 7.28
C GLY A 395 -61.14 2.61 7.74
N VAL A 396 -61.41 1.31 7.54
CA VAL A 396 -60.42 0.27 7.83
C VAL A 396 -59.16 0.46 7.00
N THR A 397 -59.33 0.79 5.74
CA THR A 397 -58.19 1.06 4.84
C THR A 397 -57.34 2.25 5.32
N MET A 398 -57.99 3.31 5.89
CA MET A 398 -57.26 4.45 6.47
C MET A 398 -56.47 4.05 7.72
N GLU A 399 -57.01 3.17 8.55
CA GLU A 399 -56.29 2.61 9.71
C GLU A 399 -55.07 1.78 9.31
N ASP A 400 -55.19 0.95 8.25
CA ASP A 400 -54.08 0.18 7.70
C ASP A 400 -52.99 1.07 7.12
N ILE A 401 -53.36 2.19 6.48
CA ILE A 401 -52.41 3.18 5.98
C ILE A 401 -51.63 3.81 7.15
N VAL A 402 -52.31 4.19 8.23
CA VAL A 402 -51.69 4.75 9.43
C VAL A 402 -50.68 3.76 10.04
N ALA A 403 -51.09 2.50 10.17
CA ALA A 403 -50.20 1.46 10.73
C ALA A 403 -48.98 1.24 9.84
N SER A 404 -49.18 1.16 8.53
CA SER A 404 -48.08 0.97 7.53
C SER A 404 -47.12 2.16 7.51
N SER A 405 -47.65 3.41 7.57
CA SER A 405 -46.84 4.63 7.58
C SER A 405 -45.99 4.74 8.83
N ARG A 406 -46.52 4.36 10.00
CA ARG A 406 -45.76 4.32 11.25
C ARG A 406 -44.62 3.30 11.19
N ARG A 407 -44.85 2.14 10.60
CA ARG A 407 -43.82 1.13 10.42
C ARG A 407 -42.73 1.59 9.45
N VAL A 408 -43.07 2.30 8.38
CA VAL A 408 -42.07 2.92 7.48
C VAL A 408 -41.22 3.96 8.22
N THR A 409 -41.84 4.80 9.06
CA THR A 409 -41.14 5.79 9.91
C THR A 409 -40.10 5.11 10.83
N GLU A 410 -40.47 4.00 11.47
CA GLU A 410 -39.56 3.24 12.34
C GLU A 410 -38.37 2.68 11.57
N ILE A 411 -38.63 1.98 10.45
CA ILE A 411 -37.58 1.41 9.58
C ILE A 411 -36.65 2.51 9.04
N MET A 412 -37.19 3.64 8.60
CA MET A 412 -36.38 4.75 8.08
C MET A 412 -35.49 5.37 9.19
N GLY A 413 -35.99 5.42 10.41
CA GLY A 413 -35.20 5.83 11.58
C GLY A 413 -33.98 4.92 11.81
N GLU A 414 -34.19 3.60 11.77
CA GLU A 414 -33.11 2.59 11.89
C GLU A 414 -32.11 2.71 10.71
N VAL A 415 -32.58 2.92 9.48
CA VAL A 415 -31.70 3.09 8.31
C VAL A 415 -30.79 4.31 8.47
N VAL A 416 -31.33 5.43 8.97
CA VAL A 416 -30.52 6.64 9.23
C VAL A 416 -29.45 6.36 10.28
N GLU A 417 -29.83 5.77 11.41
CA GLU A 417 -28.90 5.46 12.51
C GLU A 417 -27.76 4.52 12.03
N VAL A 418 -28.12 3.42 11.38
CA VAL A 418 -27.15 2.44 10.87
C VAL A 418 -26.24 3.05 9.80
N SER A 419 -26.78 3.85 8.88
CA SER A 419 -26.01 4.50 7.83
C SER A 419 -24.99 5.47 8.40
N LEU A 420 -25.36 6.28 9.38
CA LEU A 420 -24.46 7.23 10.06
C LEU A 420 -23.38 6.50 10.87
N ALA A 421 -23.75 5.45 11.60
CA ALA A 421 -22.80 4.64 12.37
C ALA A 421 -21.77 3.95 11.45
N GLN A 422 -22.21 3.39 10.31
CA GLN A 422 -21.32 2.78 9.33
C GLN A 422 -20.43 3.82 8.65
N SER A 423 -20.97 4.99 8.30
CA SER A 423 -20.22 6.11 7.73
C SER A 423 -19.08 6.55 8.66
N GLY A 424 -19.34 6.66 9.96
CA GLY A 424 -18.33 6.97 10.98
C GLY A 424 -17.20 5.94 11.02
N LYS A 425 -17.53 4.65 11.11
CA LYS A 425 -16.54 3.57 11.14
C LYS A 425 -15.69 3.50 9.87
N LEU A 426 -16.29 3.67 8.68
CA LEU A 426 -15.55 3.69 7.44
C LEU A 426 -14.69 4.95 7.29
N GLY A 427 -15.13 6.07 7.90
CA GLY A 427 -14.34 7.30 8.00
C GLY A 427 -13.06 7.07 8.80
N GLU A 428 -13.14 6.45 9.98
CA GLU A 428 -11.99 6.07 10.82
C GLU A 428 -11.01 5.17 10.04
N VAL A 429 -11.50 4.11 9.37
CA VAL A 429 -10.64 3.22 8.56
C VAL A 429 -9.95 3.98 7.42
N THR A 430 -10.63 4.96 6.81
CA THR A 430 -10.05 5.78 5.74
C THR A 430 -8.95 6.69 6.27
N GLU A 431 -9.13 7.24 7.48
CA GLU A 431 -8.13 8.05 8.16
C GLU A 431 -6.92 7.22 8.55
N ASP A 432 -7.11 6.01 9.12
CA ASP A 432 -6.04 5.08 9.45
C ASP A 432 -5.20 4.72 8.21
N ILE A 433 -5.84 4.40 7.08
CA ILE A 433 -5.13 4.12 5.82
C ILE A 433 -4.31 5.34 5.37
N THR A 434 -4.84 6.53 5.53
CA THR A 434 -4.18 7.79 5.15
C THR A 434 -2.99 8.06 6.08
N GLN A 435 -3.16 7.87 7.38
CA GLN A 435 -2.10 8.03 8.38
C GLN A 435 -0.97 7.01 8.16
N MET A 436 -1.28 5.72 7.99
CA MET A 436 -0.30 4.68 7.66
C MET A 436 0.51 5.03 6.40
N THR A 437 -0.12 5.67 5.43
CA THR A 437 0.53 6.12 4.20
C THR A 437 1.49 7.28 4.48
N ALA A 438 1.10 8.25 5.30
CA ALA A 438 1.95 9.37 5.69
C ALA A 438 3.13 8.92 6.56
N GLU A 439 2.91 7.99 7.49
CA GLU A 439 3.96 7.42 8.34
C GLU A 439 4.99 6.64 7.53
N ALA A 440 4.56 5.85 6.54
CA ALA A 440 5.46 5.13 5.63
C ALA A 440 6.34 6.10 4.83
N ALA A 441 5.76 7.18 4.29
CA ALA A 441 6.49 8.22 3.57
C ALA A 441 7.48 8.96 4.49
N ALA A 442 7.08 9.29 5.72
CA ALA A 442 7.95 9.93 6.71
C ALA A 442 9.10 9.02 7.14
N ALA A 443 8.84 7.71 7.35
CA ALA A 443 9.87 6.73 7.66
C ALA A 443 10.89 6.60 6.52
N LEU A 444 10.45 6.59 5.27
CA LEU A 444 11.32 6.57 4.09
C LEU A 444 12.21 7.84 4.04
N GLN A 445 11.64 9.00 4.36
CA GLN A 445 12.36 10.26 4.40
C GLN A 445 13.37 10.33 5.57
N ALA A 446 13.00 9.82 6.76
CA ALA A 446 13.87 9.77 7.92
C ALA A 446 15.06 8.80 7.70
N ALA A 447 14.81 7.62 7.11
CA ALA A 447 15.86 6.67 6.74
C ALA A 447 16.86 7.32 5.76
N HIS A 448 16.38 8.15 4.84
CA HIS A 448 17.22 8.88 3.89
C HIS A 448 18.09 9.96 4.57
N GLN A 449 17.52 10.72 5.50
CA GLN A 449 18.25 11.75 6.26
C GLN A 449 19.33 11.15 7.17
N SER A 450 19.06 10.00 7.79
CA SER A 450 20.05 9.28 8.62
C SER A 450 21.22 8.77 7.80
N HIS A 451 21.00 8.39 6.55
CA HIS A 451 22.07 7.96 5.64
C HIS A 451 22.95 9.13 5.16
N GLN A 452 22.37 10.32 4.99
CA GLN A 452 23.15 11.54 4.69
C GLN A 452 23.94 12.07 5.90
N ALA A 453 23.46 11.83 7.10
CA ALA A 453 24.13 12.21 8.34
C ALA A 453 25.23 11.23 8.77
N ALA A 454 25.28 10.02 8.21
CA ALA A 454 26.39 9.11 8.44
C ALA A 454 27.66 9.71 7.83
N PRO A 455 28.71 10.00 8.65
CA PRO A 455 29.95 10.55 8.11
C PRO A 455 30.49 9.54 7.11
N VAL A 456 30.67 9.94 5.87
CA VAL A 456 31.49 9.22 4.91
C VAL A 456 32.84 9.06 5.62
N LEU A 457 33.12 7.87 6.14
CA LEU A 457 34.44 7.48 6.63
C LEU A 457 35.38 7.53 5.42
N ARG A 458 35.81 8.76 5.08
CA ARG A 458 36.94 8.94 4.18
C ARG A 458 38.08 8.17 4.83
N PRO A 459 38.71 7.20 4.17
CA PRO A 459 39.94 6.64 4.68
C PRO A 459 40.86 7.84 4.94
N ALA A 460 41.26 8.01 6.20
CA ALA A 460 42.21 9.02 6.56
C ALA A 460 43.50 8.66 5.84
N VAL A 461 43.70 9.24 4.66
CA VAL A 461 45.03 9.33 4.05
C VAL A 461 45.82 10.19 5.05
N LYS A 462 46.59 9.54 5.92
CA LYS A 462 47.55 10.28 6.75
C LYS A 462 48.40 11.08 5.79
N PRO A 463 48.42 12.41 5.92
CA PRO A 463 49.30 13.22 5.07
C PRO A 463 50.72 12.75 5.29
N VAL A 464 51.40 12.40 4.23
CA VAL A 464 52.85 12.21 4.23
C VAL A 464 53.43 13.56 4.63
N ALA A 465 54.02 13.63 5.82
CA ALA A 465 54.65 14.84 6.35
C ALA A 465 55.71 15.33 5.34
N PRO A 466 55.72 16.62 4.98
CA PRO A 466 56.79 17.14 4.12
C PRO A 466 58.12 17.04 4.82
N SER A 467 59.13 16.54 4.11
CA SER A 467 60.54 16.39 4.53
C SER A 467 61.08 17.69 5.11
N VAL A 468 61.62 17.57 6.32
CA VAL A 468 62.19 18.65 7.12
C VAL A 468 63.34 19.30 6.38
N ARG A 469 63.27 20.63 6.23
CA ARG A 469 64.38 21.50 5.94
C ARG A 469 65.47 21.38 7.01
N ALA A 470 66.72 21.31 6.54
CA ALA A 470 67.94 21.40 7.31
C ALA A 470 67.92 22.48 8.39
N ARG A 471 68.26 22.15 9.62
CA ARG A 471 68.80 23.05 10.63
C ARG A 471 70.10 22.50 11.17
N ALA A 472 71.09 23.38 11.18
CA ALA A 472 72.44 23.12 11.52
C ALA A 472 72.69 22.77 12.97
N ALA A 473 73.67 21.91 13.17
CA ALA A 473 74.63 21.75 14.21
C ALA A 473 74.33 22.10 15.69
N ALA A 474 74.35 21.10 16.54
CA ALA A 474 74.99 21.18 17.84
C ALA A 474 75.49 19.77 18.25
N ASN A 475 76.77 19.69 18.54
CA ASN A 475 77.52 18.52 19.01
C ASN A 475 77.03 18.06 20.38
N THR A 476 76.76 16.76 20.53
CA THR A 476 76.87 16.01 21.80
C THR A 476 77.07 14.53 21.52
N PRO A 477 77.87 13.78 22.26
CA PRO A 477 78.41 12.49 21.86
C PRO A 477 77.44 11.33 22.11
N MET A 478 77.51 10.35 21.21
CA MET A 478 76.75 9.07 21.25
C MET A 478 77.24 8.14 22.40
N PRO A 479 76.37 7.41 23.03
CA PRO A 479 76.66 6.15 23.64
C PRO A 479 76.60 4.96 22.69
N ALA A 480 77.38 3.94 22.94
CA ALA A 480 77.75 2.83 22.11
C ALA A 480 76.62 1.88 21.74
N LYS A 481 76.72 1.27 20.54
CA LYS A 481 75.89 0.27 19.89
C LYS A 481 75.75 -1.02 20.71
N PRO A 482 74.62 -1.76 20.53
CA PRO A 482 74.66 -3.21 20.58
C PRO A 482 74.86 -3.79 19.18
N VAL A 483 75.74 -4.71 19.04
CA VAL A 483 76.13 -5.52 17.90
C VAL A 483 75.01 -6.51 17.61
N LEU A 484 74.38 -6.42 16.38
CA LEU A 484 73.58 -7.53 15.85
C LEU A 484 74.52 -8.48 15.12
N GLU A 485 74.77 -9.63 15.74
CA GLU A 485 75.35 -10.76 15.05
C GLU A 485 74.44 -11.32 13.99
N TYR A 486 74.84 -11.19 12.75
CA TYR A 486 74.26 -11.95 11.64
C TYR A 486 74.99 -13.28 11.55
N VAL A 487 74.28 -14.36 11.84
CA VAL A 487 74.71 -15.70 11.56
C VAL A 487 74.88 -15.90 10.06
N ARG A 488 76.03 -16.25 9.64
CA ARG A 488 76.35 -16.70 8.25
C ARG A 488 75.84 -18.12 8.04
N TYR A 489 75.12 -18.33 7.00
CA TYR A 489 75.27 -19.47 6.12
C TYR A 489 75.18 -19.00 4.66
#